data_efa4faaa2aeb64ef3370b0bed92d3497
#
_entry.id   efa4faaa2aeb64ef3370b0bed92d3497
#
_cell.length_a   1.000
_cell.length_b   1.000
_cell.length_c   1.000
_cell.angle_alpha   90.00
_cell.angle_beta   90.00
_cell.angle_gamma   90.00
#
_symmetry.space_group_name_H-M   'P 1'
#
loop_
_entity.id
_entity.type
_entity.pdbx_description
1 polymer ?
#
loop_
_entity_poly.entity_id
_entity_poly.type
_entity_poly.pdbx_seq_one_letter_code
_entity_poly.pdbx_strand_id
1 'polypeptide(L)'
;YGEDSQTMLVEVQRYDRLQSRYLTTGDFSALQQMNIEYSMETRTLIEDVLRLGEVNDPEINSKFLNFYQDTILQSLIADAELQYANMNDVNKLFSAAFKKLKKLCPNMRMPVIYTQIGALDQSVIIGNNSIGISLDKYLGKDYPLYSRFYTEDQRKLMTREYIVPDCMSFYLLGMYPLKNNETRSQYERDLHIGKIMWSVNWLLGKKVFNTKYTAIVEQYAKSHSKLTVKDILESDKF
;
A
#
# COMPACT_ATOMS: atom_id res chain seq x y z
N TYR A 1 19.00 0.07 33.77
CA TYR A 1 19.23 1.24 32.92
C TYR A 1 18.35 1.03 31.71
N GLY A 2 17.20 1.74 31.64
CA GLY A 2 16.21 1.59 30.60
C GLY A 2 16.74 2.15 29.30
N GLU A 3 16.90 1.32 28.30
CA GLU A 3 16.89 1.77 26.93
C GLU A 3 15.47 2.21 26.61
N ASP A 4 15.33 3.48 26.35
CA ASP A 4 14.13 4.08 25.76
C ASP A 4 13.73 3.24 24.55
N SER A 5 12.70 2.43 24.71
CA SER A 5 11.97 1.88 23.60
C SER A 5 11.29 3.08 22.93
N GLN A 6 12.02 3.79 22.06
CA GLN A 6 11.41 4.76 21.16
C GLN A 6 10.26 4.03 20.45
N THR A 7 9.04 4.31 20.90
CA THR A 7 7.83 3.83 20.26
C THR A 7 7.87 4.35 18.84
N MET A 8 8.12 3.46 17.87
CA MET A 8 8.10 3.80 16.46
C MET A 8 6.67 4.13 16.08
N LEU A 9 6.35 5.42 16.02
CA LEU A 9 5.04 5.89 15.61
C LEU A 9 5.07 6.13 14.09
N VAL A 10 4.26 5.39 13.38
CA VAL A 10 3.98 5.64 11.97
C VAL A 10 2.74 6.51 11.89
N GLU A 11 2.85 7.61 11.18
CA GLU A 11 1.72 8.46 10.85
C GLU A 11 1.61 8.55 9.33
N VAL A 12 0.49 8.09 8.79
CA VAL A 12 0.22 8.16 7.36
C VAL A 12 -0.01 9.61 6.97
N GLN A 13 0.72 10.07 5.96
CA GLN A 13 0.58 11.43 5.45
C GLN A 13 -0.62 11.51 4.52
N ARG A 14 -1.50 12.44 4.78
CA ARG A 14 -2.80 12.57 4.14
C ARG A 14 -2.73 13.46 2.88
N TYR A 15 -1.94 13.03 1.89
CA TYR A 15 -1.88 13.70 0.59
C TYR A 15 -3.25 13.73 -0.11
N ASP A 16 -4.09 12.73 0.10
CA ASP A 16 -5.45 12.67 -0.42
C ASP A 16 -6.30 13.89 -0.04
N ARG A 17 -6.07 14.48 1.11
CA ARG A 17 -6.81 15.68 1.56
C ARG A 17 -6.40 16.93 0.80
N LEU A 18 -5.12 17.10 0.49
CA LEU A 18 -4.65 18.17 -0.37
C LEU A 18 -5.21 18.00 -1.78
N GLN A 19 -5.16 16.78 -2.28
CA GLN A 19 -5.73 16.37 -3.55
C GLN A 19 -7.22 16.70 -3.61
N SER A 20 -7.98 16.33 -2.58
CA SER A 20 -9.41 16.63 -2.47
C SER A 20 -9.69 18.14 -2.53
N ARG A 21 -8.98 18.95 -1.74
CA ARG A 21 -9.19 20.40 -1.73
C ARG A 21 -8.94 21.03 -3.09
N TYR A 22 -7.87 20.64 -3.78
CA TYR A 22 -7.59 21.17 -5.11
C TYR A 22 -8.59 20.68 -6.15
N LEU A 23 -8.88 19.39 -6.17
CA LEU A 23 -9.68 18.77 -7.23
C LEU A 23 -11.19 19.02 -7.10
N THR A 24 -11.68 19.38 -5.89
CA THR A 24 -13.09 19.68 -5.68
C THR A 24 -13.39 21.17 -5.67
N THR A 25 -12.47 22.01 -5.20
CA THR A 25 -12.69 23.46 -5.06
C THR A 25 -11.78 24.32 -5.93
N GLY A 26 -10.76 23.75 -6.55
CA GLY A 26 -9.74 24.49 -7.29
C GLY A 26 -8.80 25.30 -6.41
N ASP A 27 -8.66 24.93 -5.12
CA ASP A 27 -7.81 25.64 -4.16
C ASP A 27 -6.35 25.62 -4.60
N PHE A 28 -5.87 26.74 -5.10
CA PHE A 28 -4.51 26.89 -5.62
C PHE A 28 -3.45 26.71 -4.52
N SER A 29 -3.75 27.07 -3.26
CA SER A 29 -2.82 26.88 -2.17
C SER A 29 -2.58 25.38 -1.89
N ALA A 30 -3.60 24.55 -2.05
CA ALA A 30 -3.46 23.11 -1.96
C ALA A 30 -2.57 22.56 -3.08
N LEU A 31 -2.75 23.04 -4.33
CA LEU A 31 -1.89 22.65 -5.44
C LEU A 31 -0.42 23.03 -5.20
N GLN A 32 -0.16 24.24 -4.70
CA GLN A 32 1.20 24.66 -4.34
C GLN A 32 1.81 23.74 -3.29
N GLN A 33 1.05 23.38 -2.27
CA GLN A 33 1.51 22.48 -1.22
C GLN A 33 1.81 21.08 -1.77
N MET A 34 0.96 20.56 -2.67
CA MET A 34 1.20 19.30 -3.37
C MET A 34 2.52 19.33 -4.14
N ASN A 35 2.81 20.41 -4.85
CA ASN A 35 3.99 20.54 -5.69
C ASN A 35 5.28 20.81 -4.90
N ILE A 36 5.20 21.44 -3.74
CA ILE A 36 6.36 21.83 -2.92
C ILE A 36 6.67 20.75 -1.88
N GLU A 37 5.68 20.37 -1.09
CA GLU A 37 5.88 19.42 0.02
C GLU A 37 5.77 17.97 -0.41
N TYR A 38 5.04 17.69 -1.48
CA TYR A 38 4.74 16.34 -1.99
C TYR A 38 5.10 16.22 -3.46
N SER A 39 6.26 16.75 -3.85
CA SER A 39 6.67 16.79 -5.28
C SER A 39 6.81 15.38 -5.88
N MET A 40 7.36 14.42 -5.14
CA MET A 40 7.55 13.05 -5.62
C MET A 40 6.21 12.31 -5.72
N GLU A 41 5.34 12.47 -4.73
CA GLU A 41 4.02 11.87 -4.68
C GLU A 41 3.14 12.41 -5.82
N THR A 42 3.19 13.72 -6.05
CA THR A 42 2.46 14.38 -7.14
C THR A 42 2.96 13.91 -8.51
N ARG A 43 4.27 13.83 -8.68
CA ARG A 43 4.88 13.34 -9.92
C ARG A 43 4.48 11.88 -10.19
N THR A 44 4.59 11.02 -9.21
CA THR A 44 4.22 9.61 -9.32
C THR A 44 2.75 9.45 -9.69
N LEU A 45 1.86 10.22 -9.06
CA LEU A 45 0.43 10.20 -9.37
C LEU A 45 0.17 10.61 -10.82
N ILE A 46 0.71 11.73 -11.24
CA ILE A 46 0.44 12.30 -12.58
C ILE A 46 1.09 11.47 -13.69
N GLU A 47 2.35 11.10 -13.55
CA GLU A 47 3.13 10.43 -14.60
C GLU A 47 2.92 8.91 -14.63
N ASP A 48 2.95 8.26 -13.46
CA ASP A 48 3.01 6.79 -13.40
C ASP A 48 1.63 6.15 -13.14
N VAL A 49 0.81 6.75 -12.29
CA VAL A 49 -0.50 6.20 -11.94
C VAL A 49 -1.57 6.62 -12.94
N LEU A 50 -1.77 7.92 -13.12
CA LEU A 50 -2.81 8.46 -14.00
C LEU A 50 -2.36 8.58 -15.46
N ARG A 51 -1.06 8.64 -15.70
CA ARG A 51 -0.46 8.77 -17.04
C ARG A 51 -1.02 9.94 -17.83
N LEU A 52 -1.16 11.08 -17.17
CA LEU A 52 -1.70 12.29 -17.77
C LEU A 52 -0.68 13.05 -18.61
N GLY A 53 0.60 12.83 -18.37
CA GLY A 53 1.71 13.50 -19.03
C GLY A 53 2.86 13.73 -18.08
N GLU A 54 3.82 14.56 -18.49
CA GLU A 54 4.97 14.91 -17.66
C GLU A 54 4.61 16.06 -16.70
N VAL A 55 5.10 15.98 -15.48
CA VAL A 55 4.84 16.99 -14.44
C VAL A 55 5.34 18.37 -14.83
N ASN A 56 6.32 18.45 -15.75
CA ASN A 56 6.87 19.70 -16.26
C ASN A 56 6.08 20.29 -17.44
N ASP A 57 5.06 19.61 -17.96
CA ASP A 57 4.19 20.15 -19.00
C ASP A 57 3.51 21.41 -18.46
N PRO A 58 3.57 22.56 -19.17
CA PRO A 58 2.92 23.80 -18.72
C PRO A 58 1.40 23.67 -18.53
N GLU A 59 0.76 22.71 -19.19
CA GLU A 59 -0.69 22.46 -19.10
C GLU A 59 -1.06 21.36 -18.11
N ILE A 60 -0.10 20.79 -17.40
CA ILE A 60 -0.34 19.60 -16.59
C ILE A 60 -1.36 19.84 -15.46
N ASN A 61 -1.34 21.02 -14.85
CA ASN A 61 -2.27 21.35 -13.77
C ASN A 61 -3.72 21.40 -14.28
N SER A 62 -3.92 21.94 -15.49
CA SER A 62 -5.24 21.93 -16.12
C SER A 62 -5.68 20.52 -16.51
N LYS A 63 -4.79 19.70 -17.03
CA LYS A 63 -5.07 18.29 -17.34
C LYS A 63 -5.43 17.51 -16.08
N PHE A 64 -4.70 17.71 -15.00
CA PHE A 64 -4.93 17.06 -13.72
C PHE A 64 -6.30 17.44 -13.13
N LEU A 65 -6.59 18.73 -13.08
CA LEU A 65 -7.89 19.23 -12.60
C LEU A 65 -9.05 18.71 -13.45
N ASN A 66 -8.93 18.81 -14.76
CA ASN A 66 -9.98 18.37 -15.69
C ASN A 66 -10.24 16.88 -15.62
N PHE A 67 -9.20 16.06 -15.46
CA PHE A 67 -9.34 14.62 -15.34
C PHE A 67 -10.26 14.23 -14.18
N TYR A 68 -10.14 14.90 -13.04
CA TYR A 68 -10.95 14.62 -11.86
C TYR A 68 -12.34 15.29 -11.85
N GLN A 69 -12.70 16.03 -12.91
CA GLN A 69 -14.05 16.62 -12.99
C GLN A 69 -15.14 15.62 -13.38
N ASP A 70 -14.77 14.39 -13.71
CA ASP A 70 -15.70 13.28 -13.90
C ASP A 70 -16.53 13.05 -12.63
N THR A 71 -17.84 12.84 -12.78
CA THR A 71 -18.75 12.66 -11.64
C THR A 71 -18.41 11.43 -10.80
N ILE A 72 -17.93 10.37 -11.43
CA ILE A 72 -17.50 9.15 -10.71
C ILE A 72 -16.27 9.45 -9.85
N LEU A 73 -15.28 10.14 -10.39
CA LEU A 73 -14.08 10.50 -9.65
C LEU A 73 -14.37 11.48 -8.52
N GLN A 74 -15.26 12.43 -8.71
CA GLN A 74 -15.72 13.33 -7.65
C GLN A 74 -16.42 12.57 -6.51
N SER A 75 -17.22 11.57 -6.85
CA SER A 75 -17.85 10.69 -5.84
C SER A 75 -16.81 9.88 -5.07
N LEU A 76 -15.79 9.34 -5.75
CA LEU A 76 -14.71 8.61 -5.10
C LEU A 76 -13.95 9.48 -4.09
N ILE A 77 -13.67 10.73 -4.48
CA ILE A 77 -13.01 11.70 -3.58
C ILE A 77 -13.87 11.93 -2.33
N ALA A 78 -15.14 12.22 -2.52
CA ALA A 78 -16.08 12.51 -1.43
C ALA A 78 -16.24 11.32 -0.48
N ASP A 79 -16.41 10.11 -1.03
CA ASP A 79 -16.58 8.89 -0.24
C ASP A 79 -15.32 8.50 0.52
N ALA A 80 -14.15 8.68 -0.10
CA ALA A 80 -12.87 8.45 0.57
C ALA A 80 -12.66 9.44 1.72
N GLU A 81 -12.98 10.72 1.52
CA GLU A 81 -12.88 11.75 2.56
C GLU A 81 -13.76 11.41 3.75
N LEU A 82 -14.99 10.96 3.50
CA LEU A 82 -15.94 10.58 4.54
C LEU A 82 -15.50 9.32 5.30
N GLN A 83 -15.15 8.25 4.60
CA GLN A 83 -14.79 6.96 5.21
C GLN A 83 -13.44 7.03 5.94
N TYR A 84 -12.51 7.85 5.44
CA TYR A 84 -11.16 7.98 5.97
C TYR A 84 -10.94 9.33 6.65
N ALA A 85 -11.96 9.86 7.32
CA ALA A 85 -11.82 11.04 8.16
C ALA A 85 -10.75 10.83 9.25
N ASN A 86 -10.62 9.60 9.74
CA ASN A 86 -9.66 9.20 10.76
C ASN A 86 -8.98 7.89 10.32
N MET A 87 -7.66 7.84 10.41
CA MET A 87 -6.84 6.66 10.09
C MET A 87 -5.99 6.18 11.29
N ASN A 88 -6.39 6.48 12.51
CA ASN A 88 -5.64 6.09 13.71
C ASN A 88 -5.45 4.58 13.84
N ASP A 89 -6.45 3.79 13.47
CA ASP A 89 -6.37 2.33 13.43
C ASP A 89 -5.31 1.82 12.43
N VAL A 90 -5.27 2.44 11.25
CA VAL A 90 -4.28 2.13 10.22
C VAL A 90 -2.87 2.51 10.70
N ASN A 91 -2.70 3.69 11.30
CA ASN A 91 -1.44 4.14 11.87
C ASN A 91 -0.91 3.17 12.95
N LYS A 92 -1.79 2.70 13.82
CA LYS A 92 -1.43 1.72 14.87
C LYS A 92 -0.96 0.39 14.29
N LEU A 93 -1.65 -0.12 13.28
CA LEU A 93 -1.29 -1.37 12.62
C LEU A 93 0.07 -1.25 11.90
N PHE A 94 0.30 -0.16 11.19
CA PHE A 94 1.60 0.10 10.57
C PHE A 94 2.71 0.19 11.63
N SER A 95 2.47 0.91 12.71
CA SER A 95 3.46 1.07 13.78
C SER A 95 3.85 -0.28 14.37
N ALA A 96 2.89 -1.14 14.64
CA ALA A 96 3.15 -2.49 15.15
C ALA A 96 3.90 -3.36 14.14
N ALA A 97 3.48 -3.35 12.88
CA ALA A 97 4.12 -4.12 11.81
C ALA A 97 5.56 -3.69 11.56
N PHE A 98 5.82 -2.39 11.45
CA PHE A 98 7.16 -1.87 11.21
C PHE A 98 8.08 -2.03 12.43
N LYS A 99 7.55 -1.98 13.64
CA LYS A 99 8.33 -2.27 14.84
C LYS A 99 8.88 -3.71 14.81
N LYS A 100 8.05 -4.67 14.43
CA LYS A 100 8.48 -6.07 14.24
C LYS A 100 9.47 -6.20 13.08
N LEU A 101 9.17 -5.56 11.96
CA LEU A 101 10.03 -5.62 10.78
C LEU A 101 11.40 -5.00 11.04
N LYS A 102 11.47 -3.92 11.81
CA LYS A 102 12.73 -3.29 12.20
C LYS A 102 13.61 -4.22 13.03
N LYS A 103 13.02 -5.04 13.89
CA LYS A 103 13.76 -6.07 14.62
C LYS A 103 14.31 -7.16 13.71
N LEU A 104 13.56 -7.53 12.68
CA LEU A 104 13.96 -8.50 11.67
C LEU A 104 15.05 -7.95 10.74
N CYS A 105 14.94 -6.68 10.38
CA CYS A 105 15.81 -5.97 9.45
C CYS A 105 16.29 -4.65 10.08
N PRO A 106 17.27 -4.68 10.99
CA PRO A 106 17.67 -3.48 11.75
C PRO A 106 18.17 -2.32 10.89
N ASN A 107 18.74 -2.63 9.71
CA ASN A 107 19.30 -1.62 8.81
C ASN A 107 18.28 -1.01 7.83
N MET A 108 17.03 -1.44 7.89
CA MET A 108 16.01 -0.86 7.01
C MET A 108 15.75 0.61 7.34
N ARG A 109 15.47 1.40 6.32
CA ARG A 109 14.95 2.76 6.50
C ARG A 109 13.42 2.71 6.54
N MET A 110 12.82 3.48 7.45
CA MET A 110 11.37 3.62 7.49
C MET A 110 10.89 4.34 6.22
N PRO A 111 9.96 3.75 5.47
CA PRO A 111 9.37 4.45 4.34
C PRO A 111 8.42 5.55 4.78
N VAL A 112 8.27 6.55 3.96
CA VAL A 112 7.16 7.51 4.06
C VAL A 112 5.90 6.82 3.54
N ILE A 113 4.82 6.88 4.30
CA ILE A 113 3.53 6.29 3.92
C ILE A 113 2.55 7.43 3.70
N TYR A 114 1.91 7.44 2.55
CA TYR A 114 0.95 8.48 2.18
C TYR A 114 -0.30 7.90 1.52
N THR A 115 -1.36 8.67 1.54
CA THR A 115 -2.64 8.32 0.92
C THR A 115 -2.91 9.19 -0.30
N GLN A 116 -3.63 8.65 -1.27
CA GLN A 116 -4.05 9.36 -2.48
C GLN A 116 -5.39 8.83 -3.00
N ILE A 117 -5.95 9.51 -4.00
CA ILE A 117 -7.06 9.02 -4.82
C ILE A 117 -6.49 8.74 -6.21
N GLY A 118 -6.49 7.49 -6.63
CA GLY A 118 -5.77 7.00 -7.81
C GLY A 118 -6.65 6.58 -8.99
N ALA A 119 -7.90 6.96 -9.02
CA ALA A 119 -8.86 6.64 -10.08
C ALA A 119 -8.98 5.13 -10.37
N LEU A 120 -8.97 4.31 -9.33
CA LEU A 120 -9.11 2.85 -9.36
C LEU A 120 -7.97 2.10 -10.09
N ASP A 121 -6.87 2.76 -10.39
CA ASP A 121 -5.80 2.14 -11.17
C ASP A 121 -4.91 1.21 -10.33
N GLN A 122 -4.24 1.74 -9.31
CA GLN A 122 -3.32 0.97 -8.46
C GLN A 122 -3.69 1.10 -6.98
N SER A 123 -3.71 -0.02 -6.26
CA SER A 123 -4.05 -0.04 -4.83
C SER A 123 -2.90 0.47 -3.96
N VAL A 124 -1.70 -0.03 -4.22
CA VAL A 124 -0.49 0.30 -3.46
C VAL A 124 0.63 0.61 -4.45
N ILE A 125 1.34 1.69 -4.19
CA ILE A 125 2.48 2.13 -5.01
C ILE A 125 3.73 2.08 -4.14
N ILE A 126 4.68 1.21 -4.49
CA ILE A 126 5.98 1.16 -3.82
C ILE A 126 6.95 2.03 -4.60
N GLY A 127 7.39 3.10 -3.97
CA GLY A 127 8.40 4.00 -4.51
C GLY A 127 9.75 3.82 -3.84
N ASN A 128 10.68 4.73 -4.15
CA ASN A 128 11.96 4.77 -3.46
C ASN A 128 11.76 5.27 -2.03
N ASN A 129 11.76 4.35 -1.08
CA ASN A 129 11.51 4.61 0.34
C ASN A 129 10.13 5.22 0.63
N SER A 130 9.11 4.85 -0.14
CA SER A 130 7.74 5.31 0.06
C SER A 130 6.71 4.23 -0.24
N ILE A 131 5.56 4.34 0.41
CA ILE A 131 4.37 3.51 0.17
C ILE A 131 3.19 4.43 -0.04
N GLY A 132 2.61 4.41 -1.23
CA GLY A 132 1.38 5.13 -1.55
C GLY A 132 0.16 4.22 -1.47
N ILE A 133 -0.92 4.73 -0.89
CA ILE A 133 -2.17 4.00 -0.71
C ILE A 133 -3.27 4.73 -1.48
N SER A 134 -3.88 4.06 -2.45
CA SER A 134 -5.05 4.60 -3.15
C SER A 134 -6.32 4.26 -2.37
N LEU A 135 -6.83 5.22 -1.61
CA LEU A 135 -8.01 5.02 -0.75
C LEU A 135 -9.27 4.65 -1.53
N ASP A 136 -9.37 5.07 -2.79
CA ASP A 136 -10.45 4.72 -3.69
C ASP A 136 -10.53 3.21 -3.97
N LYS A 137 -9.49 2.45 -3.70
CA LYS A 137 -9.45 0.99 -3.83
C LYS A 137 -9.87 0.25 -2.55
N TYR A 138 -10.20 0.96 -1.47
CA TYR A 138 -10.50 0.38 -0.16
C TYR A 138 -11.78 0.96 0.47
N LEU A 139 -12.82 1.16 -0.35
CA LEU A 139 -14.08 1.75 0.10
C LEU A 139 -15.11 0.73 0.60
N GLY A 140 -14.76 -0.55 0.58
CA GLY A 140 -15.58 -1.63 1.08
C GLY A 140 -16.11 -2.56 0.00
N LYS A 141 -16.35 -3.82 0.36
CA LYS A 141 -16.80 -4.86 -0.59
C LYS A 141 -18.15 -4.54 -1.25
N ASP A 142 -18.99 -3.79 -0.56
CA ASP A 142 -20.33 -3.43 -1.03
C ASP A 142 -20.39 -2.04 -1.66
N TYR A 143 -19.26 -1.40 -1.88
CA TYR A 143 -19.21 -0.10 -2.54
C TYR A 143 -19.80 -0.22 -3.96
N PRO A 144 -20.88 0.53 -4.28
CA PRO A 144 -21.69 0.26 -5.49
C PRO A 144 -20.91 0.26 -6.80
N LEU A 145 -19.95 1.17 -6.93
CA LEU A 145 -19.13 1.30 -8.15
C LEU A 145 -18.30 0.02 -8.43
N TYR A 146 -17.86 -0.67 -7.37
CA TYR A 146 -16.99 -1.84 -7.50
C TYR A 146 -17.65 -3.00 -8.25
N SER A 147 -18.97 -3.16 -8.17
CA SER A 147 -19.66 -4.22 -8.87
C SER A 147 -19.54 -4.14 -10.40
N ARG A 148 -19.21 -2.96 -10.92
CA ARG A 148 -19.03 -2.75 -12.37
C ARG A 148 -17.66 -3.22 -12.88
N PHE A 149 -16.64 -3.25 -12.01
CA PHE A 149 -15.25 -3.42 -12.42
C PHE A 149 -14.57 -4.65 -11.81
N TYR A 150 -15.09 -5.16 -10.70
CA TYR A 150 -14.42 -6.20 -9.91
C TYR A 150 -15.34 -7.36 -9.61
N THR A 151 -14.74 -8.57 -9.56
CA THR A 151 -15.42 -9.79 -9.12
C THR A 151 -15.71 -9.72 -7.62
N GLU A 152 -16.59 -10.59 -7.14
CA GLU A 152 -16.89 -10.71 -5.71
C GLU A 152 -15.63 -11.01 -4.89
N ASP A 153 -14.78 -11.92 -5.36
CA ASP A 153 -13.52 -12.26 -4.67
C ASP A 153 -12.55 -11.08 -4.60
N GLN A 154 -12.45 -10.30 -5.67
CA GLN A 154 -11.64 -9.07 -5.67
C GLN A 154 -12.19 -8.04 -4.68
N ARG A 155 -13.50 -7.83 -4.64
CA ARG A 155 -14.15 -6.85 -3.76
C ARG A 155 -13.97 -7.16 -2.28
N LYS A 156 -13.90 -8.44 -1.90
CA LYS A 156 -13.66 -8.86 -0.51
C LYS A 156 -12.34 -8.34 0.04
N LEU A 157 -11.35 -8.09 -0.82
CA LEU A 157 -10.04 -7.57 -0.45
C LEU A 157 -9.97 -6.04 -0.51
N MET A 158 -11.00 -5.37 -1.01
CA MET A 158 -11.04 -3.92 -1.20
C MET A 158 -11.69 -3.23 -0.01
N THR A 159 -11.26 -3.59 1.18
CA THR A 159 -11.78 -3.10 2.45
C THR A 159 -10.67 -2.49 3.29
N ARG A 160 -11.05 -1.65 4.26
CA ARG A 160 -10.12 -0.95 5.15
C ARG A 160 -9.14 -1.90 5.85
N GLU A 161 -9.60 -3.10 6.21
CA GLU A 161 -8.79 -4.10 6.92
C GLU A 161 -7.62 -4.62 6.09
N TYR A 162 -7.67 -4.50 4.76
CA TYR A 162 -6.62 -4.98 3.87
C TYR A 162 -5.59 -3.92 3.49
N ILE A 163 -5.76 -2.66 3.92
CA ILE A 163 -4.77 -1.61 3.62
C ILE A 163 -3.39 -1.99 4.14
N VAL A 164 -3.25 -2.23 5.42
CA VAL A 164 -1.94 -2.56 6.02
C VAL A 164 -1.42 -3.91 5.52
N PRO A 165 -2.23 -4.98 5.47
CA PRO A 165 -1.77 -6.24 4.90
C PRO A 165 -1.25 -6.13 3.48
N ASP A 166 -1.94 -5.43 2.59
CA ASP A 166 -1.51 -5.25 1.21
C ASP A 166 -0.22 -4.42 1.13
N CYS A 167 -0.14 -3.32 1.86
CA CYS A 167 1.06 -2.48 1.90
C CYS A 167 2.28 -3.25 2.37
N MET A 168 2.14 -4.02 3.44
CA MET A 168 3.23 -4.84 3.98
C MET A 168 3.63 -5.95 3.01
N SER A 169 2.68 -6.54 2.29
CA SER A 169 2.96 -7.56 1.29
C SER A 169 3.79 -7.00 0.13
N PHE A 170 3.39 -5.89 -0.45
CA PHE A 170 4.14 -5.25 -1.52
C PHE A 170 5.50 -4.76 -1.05
N TYR A 171 5.57 -4.21 0.15
CA TYR A 171 6.82 -3.73 0.72
C TYR A 171 7.82 -4.88 0.94
N LEU A 172 7.37 -6.00 1.55
CA LEU A 172 8.21 -7.18 1.73
C LEU A 172 8.62 -7.81 0.40
N LEU A 173 7.74 -7.85 -0.58
CA LEU A 173 8.06 -8.37 -1.90
C LEU A 173 9.17 -7.53 -2.56
N GLY A 174 9.17 -6.22 -2.36
CA GLY A 174 10.24 -5.34 -2.81
C GLY A 174 11.57 -5.60 -2.10
N MET A 175 11.55 -5.94 -0.80
CA MET A 175 12.75 -6.28 -0.02
C MET A 175 13.28 -7.68 -0.34
N TYR A 176 12.38 -8.62 -0.60
CA TYR A 176 12.68 -10.04 -0.83
C TYR A 176 12.09 -10.53 -2.14
N PRO A 177 12.54 -9.99 -3.28
CA PRO A 177 12.02 -10.43 -4.58
C PRO A 177 12.45 -11.87 -4.87
N LEU A 178 11.64 -12.60 -5.64
CA LEU A 178 12.01 -13.91 -6.11
C LEU A 178 13.14 -13.80 -7.15
N LYS A 179 14.28 -14.40 -6.86
CA LYS A 179 15.40 -14.42 -7.79
C LYS A 179 15.04 -15.20 -9.06
N ASN A 180 15.42 -14.67 -10.21
CA ASN A 180 15.14 -15.27 -11.52
C ASN A 180 13.64 -15.52 -11.75
N ASN A 181 12.80 -14.58 -11.30
CA ASN A 181 11.34 -14.70 -11.36
C ASN A 181 10.81 -15.12 -12.73
N GLU A 182 11.42 -14.60 -13.81
CA GLU A 182 11.00 -14.85 -15.19
C GLU A 182 11.18 -16.33 -15.62
N THR A 183 12.16 -17.02 -15.03
CA THR A 183 12.46 -18.43 -15.37
C THR A 183 11.86 -19.42 -14.37
N ARG A 184 11.22 -18.94 -13.32
CA ARG A 184 10.57 -19.80 -12.33
C ARG A 184 9.22 -20.31 -12.81
N SER A 185 8.84 -21.48 -12.32
CA SER A 185 7.50 -22.02 -12.54
C SER A 185 6.41 -21.18 -11.88
N GLN A 186 5.17 -21.32 -12.32
CA GLN A 186 4.06 -20.65 -11.64
C GLN A 186 3.94 -21.08 -10.18
N TYR A 187 4.15 -22.36 -9.90
CA TYR A 187 4.15 -22.87 -8.52
C TYR A 187 5.21 -22.17 -7.65
N GLU A 188 6.43 -22.02 -8.15
CA GLU A 188 7.49 -21.34 -7.41
C GLU A 188 7.15 -19.86 -7.14
N ARG A 189 6.57 -19.17 -8.12
CA ARG A 189 6.10 -17.80 -7.96
C ARG A 189 4.99 -17.68 -6.95
N ASP A 190 4.00 -18.55 -7.02
CA ASP A 190 2.88 -18.58 -6.08
C ASP A 190 3.34 -18.91 -4.65
N LEU A 191 4.29 -19.85 -4.53
CA LEU A 191 4.87 -20.20 -3.24
C LEU A 191 5.64 -19.05 -2.63
N HIS A 192 6.38 -18.28 -3.44
CA HIS A 192 7.09 -17.09 -2.96
C HIS A 192 6.10 -16.04 -2.43
N ILE A 193 5.01 -15.79 -3.15
CA ILE A 193 3.92 -14.93 -2.66
C ILE A 193 3.33 -15.49 -1.36
N GLY A 194 3.19 -16.80 -1.26
CA GLY A 194 2.79 -17.46 -0.01
C GLY A 194 3.73 -17.19 1.16
N LYS A 195 5.05 -17.18 0.92
CA LYS A 195 6.05 -16.81 1.93
C LYS A 195 5.88 -15.36 2.38
N ILE A 196 5.66 -14.45 1.44
CA ILE A 196 5.42 -13.04 1.73
C ILE A 196 4.15 -12.89 2.59
N MET A 197 3.05 -13.46 2.17
CA MET A 197 1.76 -13.38 2.89
C MET A 197 1.84 -14.01 4.28
N TRP A 198 2.49 -15.15 4.40
CA TRP A 198 2.71 -15.80 5.70
C TRP A 198 3.54 -14.92 6.64
N SER A 199 4.57 -14.25 6.10
CA SER A 199 5.39 -13.31 6.86
C SER A 199 4.60 -12.08 7.30
N VAL A 200 3.68 -11.59 6.47
CA VAL A 200 2.77 -10.48 6.84
C VAL A 200 1.84 -10.92 7.97
N ASN A 201 1.29 -12.14 7.92
CA ASN A 201 0.51 -12.68 9.02
C ASN A 201 1.31 -12.67 10.34
N TRP A 202 2.59 -13.04 10.27
CA TRP A 202 3.47 -12.99 11.45
C TRP A 202 3.70 -11.55 11.93
N LEU A 203 3.93 -10.59 11.02
CA LEU A 203 4.11 -9.19 11.38
C LEU A 203 2.86 -8.61 12.07
N LEU A 204 1.67 -8.99 11.61
CA LEU A 204 0.40 -8.48 12.13
C LEU A 204 -0.13 -9.30 13.33
N GLY A 205 0.47 -10.46 13.60
CA GLY A 205 0.05 -11.33 14.70
C GLY A 205 -1.31 -11.99 14.49
N LYS A 206 -1.79 -12.10 13.24
CA LYS A 206 -3.04 -12.77 12.90
C LYS A 206 -3.03 -13.28 11.46
N LYS A 207 -3.83 -14.32 11.19
CA LYS A 207 -3.99 -14.88 9.83
C LYS A 207 -4.92 -14.02 8.99
N VAL A 208 -4.41 -12.94 8.42
CA VAL A 208 -5.14 -12.11 7.46
C VAL A 208 -5.23 -12.81 6.11
N PHE A 209 -4.13 -13.39 5.66
CA PHE A 209 -4.06 -14.18 4.46
C PHE A 209 -4.14 -15.67 4.80
N ASN A 210 -5.10 -16.36 4.22
CA ASN A 210 -5.33 -17.80 4.42
C ASN A 210 -5.48 -18.49 3.07
N THR A 211 -4.35 -18.74 2.42
CA THR A 211 -4.30 -19.37 1.11
C THR A 211 -3.68 -20.76 1.21
N LYS A 212 -3.82 -21.56 0.14
CA LYS A 212 -3.13 -22.84 -0.01
C LYS A 212 -1.62 -22.70 0.23
N TYR A 213 -1.03 -21.64 -0.30
CA TYR A 213 0.42 -21.44 -0.23
C TYR A 213 0.88 -20.95 1.14
N THR A 214 0.10 -20.11 1.82
CA THR A 214 0.42 -19.75 3.22
C THR A 214 0.37 -20.96 4.14
N ALA A 215 -0.54 -21.89 3.90
CA ALA A 215 -0.63 -23.15 4.65
C ALA A 215 0.60 -24.03 4.43
N ILE A 216 1.09 -24.13 3.20
CA ILE A 216 2.32 -24.86 2.87
C ILE A 216 3.52 -24.27 3.61
N VAL A 217 3.67 -22.95 3.60
CA VAL A 217 4.75 -22.25 4.29
C VAL A 217 4.66 -22.44 5.81
N GLU A 218 3.47 -22.35 6.38
CA GLU A 218 3.25 -22.57 7.80
C GLU A 218 3.67 -23.98 8.22
N GLN A 219 3.30 -24.98 7.44
CA GLN A 219 3.67 -26.37 7.72
C GLN A 219 5.19 -26.57 7.64
N TYR A 220 5.84 -25.97 6.67
CA TYR A 220 7.29 -26.00 6.55
C TYR A 220 7.97 -25.33 7.74
N ALA A 221 7.49 -24.17 8.16
CA ALA A 221 8.02 -23.45 9.33
C ALA A 221 7.89 -24.28 10.62
N LYS A 222 6.77 -24.98 10.81
CA LYS A 222 6.56 -25.87 11.94
C LYS A 222 7.53 -27.04 11.94
N SER A 223 7.83 -27.59 10.76
CA SER A 223 8.79 -28.70 10.61
C SER A 223 10.25 -28.26 10.76
N HIS A 224 10.53 -26.99 10.61
CA HIS A 224 11.87 -26.39 10.65
C HIS A 224 11.93 -25.27 11.69
N SER A 225 11.65 -25.60 12.93
CA SER A 225 11.48 -24.65 14.04
C SER A 225 12.71 -23.77 14.34
N LYS A 226 13.88 -24.15 13.83
CA LYS A 226 15.12 -23.35 13.97
C LYS A 226 15.19 -22.20 12.97
N LEU A 227 14.40 -22.22 11.90
CA LEU A 227 14.39 -21.17 10.89
C LEU A 227 13.60 -19.96 11.39
N THR A 228 14.17 -18.79 11.20
CA THR A 228 13.47 -17.52 11.45
C THR A 228 12.62 -17.15 10.25
N VAL A 229 11.73 -16.17 10.43
CA VAL A 229 10.94 -15.60 9.33
C VAL A 229 11.86 -15.08 8.22
N LYS A 230 12.96 -14.43 8.60
CA LYS A 230 13.95 -13.92 7.63
C LYS A 230 14.59 -15.06 6.84
N ASP A 231 14.94 -16.16 7.49
CA ASP A 231 15.50 -17.35 6.83
C ASP A 231 14.55 -17.90 5.76
N ILE A 232 13.27 -17.96 6.07
CA ILE A 232 12.23 -18.43 5.13
C ILE A 232 12.07 -17.46 3.96
N LEU A 233 12.07 -16.15 4.22
CA LEU A 233 11.97 -15.13 3.18
C LEU A 233 13.18 -15.15 2.23
N GLU A 234 14.37 -15.42 2.74
CA GLU A 234 15.61 -15.46 1.97
C GLU A 234 15.88 -16.80 1.28
N SER A 235 15.18 -17.86 1.65
CA SER A 235 15.41 -19.21 1.13
C SER A 235 14.92 -19.37 -0.31
N ASP A 236 15.80 -19.90 -1.16
CA ASP A 236 15.44 -20.34 -2.53
C ASP A 236 15.01 -21.82 -2.58
N LYS A 237 15.16 -22.54 -1.47
CA LYS A 237 14.95 -23.99 -1.39
C LYS A 237 13.68 -24.30 -0.61
N PHE A 238 12.55 -24.07 -1.28
CA PHE A 238 11.35 -24.50 -0.56
C PHE A 238 10.15 -24.48 -1.45
#